data_b0266e23a0b8b123fbd031f5895ef68d
#
_entry.id   b0266e23a0b8b123fbd031f5895ef68d
#
_cell.length_a   1.000
_cell.length_b   1.000
_cell.length_c   1.000
_cell.angle_alpha   90.00
_cell.angle_beta   90.00
_cell.angle_gamma   90.00
#
_symmetry.space_group_name_H-M   'P 1'
#
loop_
_entity.id
_entity.type
_entity.pdbx_description
1 polymer ?
#
loop_
_entity_poly.entity_id
_entity_poly.type
_entity_poly.pdbx_seq_one_letter_code
_entity_poly.pdbx_strand_id
1 'polypeptide(L)'
;MNRVSDRLNASPEFAWYIGNGYVKKDVKTGLGIMVQRNGIAKFNTVTFTNACKYIYEPKWDAGGTDVIIREGTRWAKWDGVDTFDDLDTGRADGVRGQCAMFANQLIMVDGATPRKCTAAYVVSDLSADGAMPTDSNAVHVHQHKVWLNSAANPMKAYYSKTDSANAADSWSAAGDAGYLDFSKILPYGDKLLGFATFSEMFLIFIFTRHVIVYTAGTNPANFAIQQVIPLNCISGHGVQVVGNDLAVTSLEGLNSFRASLANQDLDVDDLSKYIAPLYRDQIKALADRTVVSLGFSHRLNHIYICIPGNTHIILVYSVDIQNFIGAWTGYKCYSICERVDGTMLIGGDGYVYTMNTGYNDDGVKIVFQWDLPFLYAKDPNHNKAFRQLEGLCRYVGNPLLTFDYSYAEDVISGAMSPLQLQLAQQAGTYWDEGLWDESDWDIEGITRLFTSGLLGRGKQIALTISNEVLSSNIEIPYLLLRYKLEGIKAR
;
A
#
# COMPACT_ATOMS: atom_id res chain seq x y z
N MET A 1 6.19 -7.80 -10.75
CA MET A 1 7.66 -7.59 -10.65
C MET A 1 8.35 -8.87 -10.20
N ASN A 2 9.56 -9.12 -10.65
CA ASN A 2 10.41 -10.21 -10.16
C ASN A 2 11.81 -9.67 -9.88
N ARG A 3 12.19 -9.57 -8.60
CA ARG A 3 13.48 -9.05 -8.12
C ARG A 3 14.34 -10.12 -7.44
N VAL A 4 13.88 -11.37 -7.42
CA VAL A 4 14.63 -12.49 -6.82
C VAL A 4 15.81 -12.89 -7.68
N SER A 5 15.62 -12.93 -9.00
CA SER A 5 16.68 -13.16 -9.96
C SER A 5 17.36 -11.85 -10.36
N ASP A 6 18.63 -11.91 -10.80
CA ASP A 6 19.21 -10.79 -11.50
C ASP A 6 18.47 -10.55 -12.83
N ARG A 7 18.70 -9.39 -13.46
CA ARG A 7 18.00 -9.02 -14.69
C ARG A 7 18.24 -9.99 -15.85
N LEU A 8 19.41 -10.63 -15.87
CA LEU A 8 19.79 -11.58 -16.92
C LEU A 8 19.01 -12.90 -16.81
N ASN A 9 18.77 -13.36 -15.59
CA ASN A 9 18.15 -14.66 -15.31
C ASN A 9 16.65 -14.55 -14.94
N ALA A 10 16.09 -13.34 -14.97
CA ALA A 10 14.68 -13.13 -14.67
C ALA A 10 13.78 -13.70 -15.78
N SER A 11 12.63 -14.30 -15.38
CA SER A 11 11.65 -14.79 -16.33
C SER A 11 11.10 -13.67 -17.21
N PRO A 12 10.99 -13.87 -18.53
CA PRO A 12 10.45 -12.88 -19.46
C PRO A 12 8.95 -12.62 -19.26
N GLU A 13 8.26 -13.45 -18.49
CA GLU A 13 6.84 -13.29 -18.17
C GLU A 13 6.56 -12.18 -17.15
N PHE A 14 7.59 -11.72 -16.42
CA PHE A 14 7.47 -10.70 -15.40
C PHE A 14 8.32 -9.48 -15.73
N ALA A 15 7.80 -8.28 -15.45
CA ALA A 15 8.65 -7.10 -15.39
C ALA A 15 9.70 -7.28 -14.28
N TRP A 16 10.94 -6.89 -14.55
CA TRP A 16 11.98 -6.92 -13.53
C TRP A 16 11.79 -5.84 -12.48
N TYR A 17 11.40 -4.62 -12.91
CA TYR A 17 11.06 -3.52 -12.02
C TYR A 17 9.99 -2.63 -12.65
N ILE A 18 9.10 -2.08 -11.84
CA ILE A 18 8.11 -1.09 -12.22
C ILE A 18 8.13 0.02 -11.18
N GLY A 19 8.69 1.16 -11.55
CA GLY A 19 8.74 2.37 -10.73
C GLY A 19 7.63 3.35 -11.13
N ASN A 20 6.83 3.82 -10.18
CA ASN A 20 5.74 4.77 -10.38
C ASN A 20 4.75 4.38 -11.50
N GLY A 21 4.52 3.10 -11.63
CA GLY A 21 3.55 2.53 -12.55
C GLY A 21 2.89 1.29 -11.95
N TYR A 22 2.00 0.69 -12.71
CA TYR A 22 1.35 -0.57 -12.35
C TYR A 22 0.87 -1.31 -13.60
N VAL A 23 0.60 -2.61 -13.44
CA VAL A 23 0.00 -3.43 -14.49
C VAL A 23 -1.51 -3.47 -14.28
N LYS A 24 -2.25 -3.10 -15.32
CA LYS A 24 -3.70 -3.22 -15.40
C LYS A 24 -4.06 -4.40 -16.31
N LYS A 25 -5.00 -5.22 -15.92
CA LYS A 25 -5.50 -6.31 -16.76
C LYS A 25 -6.49 -5.75 -17.79
N ASP A 26 -6.24 -5.99 -19.07
CA ASP A 26 -7.21 -5.67 -20.12
C ASP A 26 -8.39 -6.63 -20.05
N VAL A 27 -9.58 -6.09 -19.90
CA VAL A 27 -10.82 -6.87 -19.78
C VAL A 27 -11.13 -7.68 -21.04
N LYS A 28 -10.74 -7.17 -22.22
CA LYS A 28 -11.05 -7.81 -23.51
C LYS A 28 -10.05 -8.90 -23.87
N THR A 29 -8.78 -8.66 -23.66
CA THR A 29 -7.70 -9.57 -24.09
C THR A 29 -7.15 -10.41 -22.95
N GLY A 30 -7.40 -10.04 -21.71
CA GLY A 30 -6.81 -10.64 -20.52
C GLY A 30 -5.32 -10.35 -20.33
N LEU A 31 -4.71 -9.58 -21.23
CA LEU A 31 -3.29 -9.23 -21.20
C LEU A 31 -3.03 -8.09 -20.20
N GLY A 32 -1.80 -8.02 -19.70
CA GLY A 32 -1.36 -6.91 -18.86
C GLY A 32 -1.04 -5.68 -19.69
N ILE A 33 -1.61 -4.55 -19.31
CA ILE A 33 -1.29 -3.22 -19.83
C ILE A 33 -0.42 -2.52 -18.82
N MET A 34 0.72 -1.96 -19.24
CA MET A 34 1.56 -1.14 -18.39
C MET A 34 1.02 0.28 -18.33
N VAL A 35 0.81 0.80 -17.13
CA VAL A 35 0.24 2.13 -16.89
C VAL A 35 1.15 2.90 -15.95
N GLN A 36 1.48 4.14 -16.26
CA GLN A 36 2.04 5.08 -15.31
C GLN A 36 0.98 5.40 -14.26
N ARG A 37 1.35 5.45 -12.97
CA ARG A 37 0.39 5.82 -11.93
C ARG A 37 -0.11 7.26 -12.10
N ASN A 38 -1.28 7.50 -11.60
CA ASN A 38 -1.76 8.87 -11.41
C ASN A 38 -1.01 9.56 -10.25
N GLY A 39 -1.12 10.85 -10.17
CA GLY A 39 -0.49 11.67 -9.17
C GLY A 39 -1.24 11.73 -7.84
N ILE A 40 -0.81 12.68 -7.03
CA ILE A 40 -1.44 13.05 -5.78
C ILE A 40 -1.78 14.54 -5.77
N ALA A 41 -2.84 14.90 -5.07
CA ALA A 41 -3.20 16.29 -4.80
C ALA A 41 -3.37 16.51 -3.30
N LYS A 42 -3.10 17.73 -2.84
CA LYS A 42 -3.35 18.11 -1.45
C LYS A 42 -4.83 17.97 -1.10
N PHE A 43 -5.11 17.31 0.01
CA PHE A 43 -6.44 17.25 0.59
C PHE A 43 -6.72 18.51 1.43
N ASN A 44 -5.74 18.95 2.22
CA ASN A 44 -5.78 20.23 2.97
C ASN A 44 -4.87 21.25 2.32
N THR A 45 -5.25 22.54 2.32
CA THR A 45 -4.45 23.66 1.79
C THR A 45 -3.56 24.30 2.85
N VAL A 46 -4.01 24.32 4.09
CA VAL A 46 -3.25 24.82 5.23
C VAL A 46 -2.33 23.71 5.77
N THR A 47 -1.03 24.00 5.80
CA THR A 47 -0.03 23.03 6.28
C THR A 47 -0.08 22.88 7.80
N PHE A 48 0.21 21.66 8.28
CA PHE A 48 0.50 21.38 9.69
C PHE A 48 2.00 21.09 9.90
N THR A 49 2.45 21.09 11.16
CA THR A 49 3.90 21.15 11.45
C THR A 49 4.61 19.80 11.28
N ASN A 50 3.95 18.69 11.55
CA ASN A 50 4.59 17.39 11.69
C ASN A 50 4.08 16.39 10.63
N ALA A 51 4.70 15.22 10.57
CA ALA A 51 4.24 14.13 9.73
C ALA A 51 2.88 13.57 10.19
N CYS A 52 1.96 13.33 9.26
CA CYS A 52 0.68 12.69 9.52
C CYS A 52 0.88 11.17 9.66
N LYS A 53 1.01 10.69 10.90
CA LYS A 53 1.34 9.30 11.20
C LYS A 53 0.14 8.35 11.19
N TYR A 54 -1.07 8.89 11.26
CA TYR A 54 -2.31 8.10 11.21
C TYR A 54 -3.44 8.93 10.63
N ILE A 55 -4.28 8.26 9.84
CA ILE A 55 -5.50 8.84 9.26
C ILE A 55 -6.63 7.85 9.52
N TYR A 56 -7.78 8.37 9.86
CA TYR A 56 -8.98 7.59 10.10
C TYR A 56 -10.24 8.37 9.71
N GLU A 57 -11.21 7.71 9.09
CA GLU A 57 -12.54 8.25 8.83
C GLU A 57 -13.55 7.58 9.75
N PRO A 58 -14.04 8.27 10.80
CA PRO A 58 -15.03 7.71 11.71
C PRO A 58 -16.38 7.55 11.02
N LYS A 59 -17.06 6.44 11.29
CA LYS A 59 -18.41 6.16 10.79
C LYS A 59 -19.41 6.45 11.90
N TRP A 60 -19.94 7.68 11.92
CA TRP A 60 -20.99 8.08 12.86
C TRP A 60 -22.37 7.58 12.44
N ASP A 61 -23.24 7.24 13.39
CA ASP A 61 -24.62 6.80 13.11
C ASP A 61 -25.45 7.87 12.37
N ALA A 62 -25.16 9.15 12.64
CA ALA A 62 -25.80 10.28 11.96
C ALA A 62 -25.24 10.54 10.54
N GLY A 63 -24.28 9.75 10.11
CA GLY A 63 -23.50 10.04 8.92
C GLY A 63 -22.45 11.12 9.15
N GLY A 64 -21.54 11.29 8.21
CA GLY A 64 -20.44 12.25 8.24
C GLY A 64 -19.29 11.75 7.40
N THR A 65 -18.51 12.66 6.85
CA THR A 65 -17.32 12.39 6.03
C THR A 65 -16.07 12.99 6.66
N ASP A 66 -16.06 13.01 7.99
CA ASP A 66 -14.96 13.60 8.74
C ASP A 66 -13.68 12.77 8.62
N VAL A 67 -12.55 13.44 8.56
CA VAL A 67 -11.25 12.82 8.60
C VAL A 67 -10.54 13.24 9.87
N ILE A 68 -10.03 12.26 10.61
CA ILE A 68 -9.25 12.50 11.83
C ILE A 68 -7.81 12.06 11.57
N ILE A 69 -6.89 12.90 11.98
CA ILE A 69 -5.46 12.63 11.84
C ILE A 69 -4.74 12.65 13.18
N ARG A 70 -3.62 11.94 13.22
CA ARG A 70 -2.64 12.01 14.31
C ARG A 70 -1.34 12.59 13.75
N GLU A 71 -0.98 13.78 14.22
CA GLU A 71 0.28 14.43 13.86
C GLU A 71 0.97 15.05 15.08
N GLY A 72 2.30 14.98 15.14
CA GLY A 72 3.08 15.50 16.27
C GLY A 72 2.51 15.12 17.63
N THR A 73 2.04 16.10 18.39
CA THR A 73 1.49 15.95 19.75
C THR A 73 -0.02 16.10 19.82
N ARG A 74 -0.75 16.05 18.68
CA ARG A 74 -2.19 16.29 18.65
C ARG A 74 -2.95 15.27 17.80
N TRP A 75 -4.21 15.09 18.16
CA TRP A 75 -5.25 14.62 17.26
C TRP A 75 -5.96 15.81 16.66
N ALA A 76 -6.28 15.77 15.38
CA ALA A 76 -6.96 16.86 14.70
C ALA A 76 -8.05 16.32 13.77
N LYS A 77 -9.06 17.13 13.55
CA LYS A 77 -10.23 16.82 12.74
C LYS A 77 -10.27 17.75 11.52
N TRP A 78 -10.66 17.21 10.38
CA TRP A 78 -10.94 17.99 9.18
C TRP A 78 -12.08 18.98 9.44
N ASP A 79 -11.90 20.25 9.10
CA ASP A 79 -12.91 21.31 9.25
C ASP A 79 -13.97 21.31 8.15
N GLY A 80 -13.76 20.48 7.11
CA GLY A 80 -14.64 20.37 5.95
C GLY A 80 -14.27 21.32 4.79
N VAL A 81 -13.26 22.16 4.96
CA VAL A 81 -12.85 23.16 3.97
C VAL A 81 -11.37 23.04 3.58
N ASP A 82 -10.45 23.37 4.45
CA ASP A 82 -9.04 23.50 4.07
C ASP A 82 -8.01 23.21 5.18
N THR A 83 -8.43 22.99 6.43
CA THR A 83 -7.52 22.79 7.56
C THR A 83 -7.95 21.66 8.49
N PHE A 84 -7.07 21.32 9.42
CA PHE A 84 -7.35 20.39 10.51
C PHE A 84 -7.35 21.11 11.84
N ASP A 85 -8.51 21.15 12.49
CA ASP A 85 -8.73 21.75 13.80
C ASP A 85 -8.27 20.82 14.92
N ASP A 86 -7.75 21.40 16.01
CA ASP A 86 -7.35 20.66 17.19
C ASP A 86 -8.53 19.92 17.82
N LEU A 87 -8.37 18.61 18.00
CA LEU A 87 -9.32 17.77 18.69
C LEU A 87 -8.85 17.39 20.10
N ASP A 88 -7.60 16.99 20.24
CA ASP A 88 -6.95 16.69 21.52
C ASP A 88 -5.44 17.02 21.41
N THR A 89 -4.89 17.76 22.35
CA THR A 89 -3.51 18.27 22.33
C THR A 89 -2.71 17.80 23.54
N GLY A 90 -1.40 18.04 23.52
CA GLY A 90 -0.52 17.65 24.63
C GLY A 90 -0.24 16.16 24.72
N ARG A 91 -0.40 15.43 23.64
CA ARG A 91 -0.12 13.99 23.53
C ARG A 91 1.37 13.73 23.32
N ALA A 92 1.81 12.48 23.58
CA ALA A 92 3.20 12.11 23.38
C ALA A 92 3.60 12.23 21.89
N ASP A 93 4.70 12.94 21.62
CA ASP A 93 5.24 13.01 20.26
C ASP A 93 5.87 11.68 19.83
N GLY A 94 5.92 11.48 18.53
CA GLY A 94 6.58 10.31 17.94
C GLY A 94 5.77 9.03 17.95
N VAL A 95 4.75 8.91 18.78
CA VAL A 95 3.91 7.72 18.88
C VAL A 95 2.83 7.74 17.81
N ARG A 96 2.68 6.63 17.11
CA ARG A 96 1.60 6.41 16.16
C ARG A 96 0.32 6.08 16.91
N GLY A 97 -0.78 6.73 16.53
CA GLY A 97 -2.07 6.47 17.12
C GLY A 97 -2.86 5.41 16.36
N GLN A 98 -3.92 4.92 16.98
CA GLN A 98 -4.94 4.08 16.36
C GLN A 98 -6.32 4.48 16.86
N CYS A 99 -7.34 4.31 16.02
CA CYS A 99 -8.73 4.58 16.36
C CYS A 99 -9.61 3.36 16.09
N ALA A 100 -10.71 3.27 16.85
CA ALA A 100 -11.78 2.32 16.60
C ALA A 100 -13.13 2.92 17.00
N MET A 101 -14.17 2.63 16.22
CA MET A 101 -15.54 3.04 16.55
C MET A 101 -16.20 2.02 17.49
N PHE A 102 -16.80 2.50 18.55
CA PHE A 102 -17.56 1.67 19.51
C PHE A 102 -18.74 2.47 20.09
N ALA A 103 -19.95 1.92 19.97
CA ALA A 103 -21.19 2.53 20.49
C ALA A 103 -21.32 4.03 20.12
N ASN A 104 -21.14 4.35 18.83
CA ASN A 104 -21.17 5.72 18.28
C ASN A 104 -20.19 6.70 18.96
N GLN A 105 -19.08 6.18 19.47
CA GLN A 105 -17.94 6.94 19.99
C GLN A 105 -16.67 6.49 19.31
N LEU A 106 -15.78 7.44 19.04
CA LEU A 106 -14.44 7.14 18.54
C LEU A 106 -13.49 6.96 19.71
N ILE A 107 -12.90 5.78 19.83
CA ILE A 107 -11.84 5.50 20.79
C ILE A 107 -10.51 5.79 20.12
N MET A 108 -9.66 6.57 20.78
CA MET A 108 -8.35 7.00 20.29
C MET A 108 -7.27 6.58 21.28
N VAL A 109 -6.22 5.91 20.78
CA VAL A 109 -5.05 5.48 21.58
C VAL A 109 -3.76 5.92 20.90
N ASP A 110 -2.75 6.29 21.68
CA ASP A 110 -1.46 6.80 21.19
C ASP A 110 -0.30 6.61 22.19
N GLY A 111 -0.37 5.56 23.00
CA GLY A 111 0.64 5.26 24.03
C GLY A 111 0.46 6.05 25.33
N ALA A 112 -0.62 6.81 25.44
CA ALA A 112 -1.03 7.47 26.68
C ALA A 112 -2.45 7.02 27.05
N THR A 113 -3.07 7.62 28.06
CA THR A 113 -4.44 7.30 28.50
C THR A 113 -5.40 7.31 27.31
N PRO A 114 -6.12 6.20 27.05
CA PRO A 114 -7.08 6.13 25.97
C PRO A 114 -8.16 7.21 26.06
N ARG A 115 -8.51 7.81 24.94
CA ARG A 115 -9.52 8.85 24.84
C ARG A 115 -10.77 8.35 24.12
N LYS A 116 -11.89 8.95 24.40
CA LYS A 116 -13.11 8.84 23.59
C LYS A 116 -13.49 10.20 23.04
N CYS A 117 -14.00 10.18 21.84
CA CYS A 117 -14.55 11.35 21.16
C CYS A 117 -15.99 11.05 20.78
N THR A 118 -16.91 11.94 21.08
CA THR A 118 -18.33 11.84 20.69
C THR A 118 -18.53 12.36 19.27
N ALA A 119 -19.69 12.10 18.67
CA ALA A 119 -20.08 12.68 17.37
C ALA A 119 -20.13 14.22 17.38
N ALA A 120 -20.24 14.85 18.55
CA ALA A 120 -20.12 16.32 18.71
C ALA A 120 -18.66 16.78 18.90
N TYR A 121 -17.66 15.90 18.72
CA TYR A 121 -16.24 16.17 18.87
C TYR A 121 -15.80 16.60 20.27
N VAL A 122 -16.53 16.17 21.30
CA VAL A 122 -16.11 16.34 22.69
C VAL A 122 -15.20 15.18 23.07
N VAL A 123 -13.95 15.50 23.47
CA VAL A 123 -12.95 14.53 23.87
C VAL A 123 -12.83 14.45 25.39
N SER A 124 -12.76 13.24 25.92
CA SER A 124 -12.52 12.94 27.35
C SER A 124 -11.77 11.63 27.51
N ASP A 125 -11.34 11.30 28.73
CA ASP A 125 -10.80 9.97 29.02
C ASP A 125 -11.83 8.89 28.70
N LEU A 126 -11.37 7.76 28.17
CA LEU A 126 -12.25 6.66 27.78
C LEU A 126 -13.04 6.14 28.98
N SER A 127 -12.36 5.91 30.10
CA SER A 127 -12.97 5.44 31.35
C SER A 127 -12.17 5.95 32.55
N ALA A 128 -12.82 6.08 33.70
CA ALA A 128 -12.20 6.33 34.98
C ALA A 128 -11.83 5.01 35.73
N ASP A 129 -12.04 3.85 35.12
CA ASP A 129 -11.74 2.54 35.72
C ASP A 129 -10.23 2.35 35.83
N GLY A 130 -9.72 2.17 37.03
CA GLY A 130 -8.31 1.96 37.33
C GLY A 130 -7.73 0.64 36.81
N ALA A 131 -8.56 -0.27 36.30
CA ALA A 131 -8.12 -1.52 35.67
C ALA A 131 -7.85 -1.35 34.17
N MET A 132 -8.27 -0.21 33.55
CA MET A 132 -8.00 0.12 32.17
C MET A 132 -6.51 0.44 31.99
N PRO A 133 -5.81 -0.09 30.95
CA PRO A 133 -4.44 0.30 30.67
C PRO A 133 -4.37 1.77 30.23
N THR A 134 -3.38 2.51 30.74
CA THR A 134 -3.19 3.95 30.49
C THR A 134 -2.08 4.24 29.48
N ASP A 135 -1.54 3.21 28.83
CA ASP A 135 -0.36 3.27 27.95
C ASP A 135 -0.60 2.53 26.63
N SER A 136 -1.87 2.44 26.20
CA SER A 136 -2.27 1.70 25.01
C SER A 136 -1.94 2.44 23.73
N ASN A 137 -1.39 1.73 22.74
CA ASN A 137 -1.14 2.23 21.39
C ASN A 137 -1.84 1.40 20.30
N ALA A 138 -2.57 0.36 20.68
CA ALA A 138 -3.40 -0.41 19.77
C ALA A 138 -4.81 -0.60 20.37
N VAL A 139 -5.83 -0.40 19.56
CA VAL A 139 -7.24 -0.58 19.91
C VAL A 139 -7.97 -1.33 18.81
N HIS A 140 -8.88 -2.19 19.21
CA HIS A 140 -9.74 -2.91 18.28
C HIS A 140 -11.09 -3.18 18.92
N VAL A 141 -12.12 -3.29 18.09
CA VAL A 141 -13.47 -3.68 18.54
C VAL A 141 -13.81 -5.03 17.95
N HIS A 142 -14.11 -5.99 18.80
CA HIS A 142 -14.49 -7.33 18.39
C HIS A 142 -15.58 -7.87 19.32
N GLN A 143 -16.67 -8.41 18.74
CA GLN A 143 -17.79 -9.02 19.50
C GLN A 143 -18.28 -8.16 20.67
N HIS A 144 -18.61 -6.88 20.38
CA HIS A 144 -19.13 -5.93 21.36
C HIS A 144 -18.19 -5.60 22.53
N LYS A 145 -16.90 -5.87 22.39
CA LYS A 145 -15.87 -5.53 23.36
C LYS A 145 -14.79 -4.67 22.73
N VAL A 146 -14.26 -3.76 23.51
CA VAL A 146 -13.07 -2.99 23.15
C VAL A 146 -11.85 -3.73 23.66
N TRP A 147 -10.86 -3.91 22.81
CA TRP A 147 -9.59 -4.55 23.11
C TRP A 147 -8.47 -3.53 23.06
N LEU A 148 -7.61 -3.56 24.10
CA LEU A 148 -6.48 -2.66 24.28
C LEU A 148 -5.22 -3.46 24.58
N ASN A 149 -4.07 -3.02 24.05
CA ASN A 149 -2.77 -3.49 24.51
C ASN A 149 -2.24 -2.60 25.65
N SER A 150 -1.09 -2.96 26.23
CA SER A 150 -0.37 -2.14 27.20
C SER A 150 1.13 -2.23 26.95
N ALA A 151 1.80 -1.09 26.92
CA ALA A 151 3.26 -1.05 26.79
C ALA A 151 3.96 -1.56 28.06
N ALA A 152 3.39 -1.30 29.24
CA ALA A 152 3.89 -1.81 30.52
C ALA A 152 3.70 -3.32 30.67
N ASN A 153 2.65 -3.88 30.07
CA ASN A 153 2.35 -5.31 30.10
C ASN A 153 2.25 -5.86 28.66
N PRO A 154 3.36 -5.97 27.93
CA PRO A 154 3.36 -6.18 26.48
C PRO A 154 2.82 -7.55 26.04
N MET A 155 2.65 -8.50 26.96
CA MET A 155 2.09 -9.83 26.69
C MET A 155 0.64 -9.97 27.16
N LYS A 156 -0.02 -8.86 27.53
CA LYS A 156 -1.43 -8.85 27.94
C LYS A 156 -2.29 -8.12 26.94
N ALA A 157 -3.47 -8.66 26.67
CA ALA A 157 -4.55 -8.01 25.96
C ALA A 157 -5.71 -7.76 26.92
N TYR A 158 -6.08 -6.51 27.09
CA TYR A 158 -7.18 -6.10 27.96
C TYR A 158 -8.46 -5.99 27.14
N TYR A 159 -9.59 -6.39 27.75
CA TYR A 159 -10.90 -6.27 27.11
C TYR A 159 -11.95 -5.69 28.05
N SER A 160 -12.83 -4.88 27.51
CA SER A 160 -13.92 -4.25 28.23
C SER A 160 -15.07 -5.22 28.52
N LYS A 161 -16.01 -4.80 29.34
CA LYS A 161 -17.34 -5.41 29.41
C LYS A 161 -18.01 -5.37 28.03
N THR A 162 -18.93 -6.30 27.82
CA THR A 162 -19.77 -6.30 26.62
C THR A 162 -20.62 -5.02 26.56
N ASP A 163 -20.67 -4.37 25.41
CA ASP A 163 -21.41 -3.14 25.14
C ASP A 163 -21.07 -1.96 26.09
N SER A 164 -19.96 -2.04 26.84
CA SER A 164 -19.53 -0.99 27.75
C SER A 164 -18.02 -0.88 27.83
N ALA A 165 -17.47 0.27 27.45
CA ALA A 165 -16.05 0.56 27.55
C ALA A 165 -15.76 1.86 28.29
N ASN A 166 -16.76 2.71 28.50
CA ASN A 166 -16.65 4.09 28.95
C ASN A 166 -17.23 4.37 30.34
N ALA A 167 -17.87 3.39 30.97
CA ALA A 167 -18.32 3.50 32.34
C ALA A 167 -17.17 3.29 33.33
N ALA A 168 -17.32 3.74 34.57
CA ALA A 168 -16.29 3.68 35.60
C ALA A 168 -15.88 2.25 36.01
N ASP A 169 -16.70 1.26 35.72
CA ASP A 169 -16.48 -0.17 36.04
C ASP A 169 -16.32 -1.06 34.79
N SER A 170 -16.13 -0.46 33.61
CA SER A 170 -16.12 -1.20 32.35
C SER A 170 -14.92 -2.13 32.14
N TRP A 171 -13.87 -1.94 32.91
CA TRP A 171 -12.58 -2.67 32.78
C TRP A 171 -12.26 -3.52 34.01
N SER A 172 -13.07 -3.40 35.07
CA SER A 172 -12.87 -4.19 36.31
C SER A 172 -13.39 -5.60 36.15
N ALA A 173 -12.77 -6.53 36.92
CA ALA A 173 -13.13 -7.96 36.93
C ALA A 173 -14.53 -8.28 37.49
N ALA A 174 -15.24 -7.28 38.01
CA ALA A 174 -16.64 -7.42 38.40
C ALA A 174 -17.53 -7.44 37.19
N GLY A 175 -17.58 -8.54 36.46
CA GLY A 175 -18.35 -8.71 35.26
C GLY A 175 -17.60 -9.52 34.21
N ASP A 176 -17.82 -9.21 32.94
CA ASP A 176 -17.22 -9.90 31.80
C ASP A 176 -16.01 -9.16 31.18
N ALA A 177 -15.43 -8.20 31.91
CA ALA A 177 -14.17 -7.53 31.57
C ALA A 177 -12.95 -8.27 32.16
N GLY A 178 -11.77 -8.02 31.60
CA GLY A 178 -10.54 -8.59 32.11
C GLY A 178 -9.36 -8.45 31.17
N TYR A 179 -8.43 -9.38 31.28
CA TYR A 179 -7.29 -9.46 30.37
C TYR A 179 -6.93 -10.91 30.05
N LEU A 180 -6.33 -11.10 28.89
CA LEU A 180 -5.66 -12.35 28.50
C LEU A 180 -4.16 -12.19 28.74
N ASP A 181 -3.53 -13.16 29.39
CA ASP A 181 -2.11 -13.20 29.64
C ASP A 181 -1.45 -14.31 28.80
N PHE A 182 -0.68 -13.91 27.83
CA PHE A 182 0.01 -14.80 26.89
C PHE A 182 1.43 -15.19 27.36
N SER A 183 1.88 -14.71 28.52
CA SER A 183 3.23 -14.97 29.02
C SER A 183 3.53 -16.45 29.27
N LYS A 184 2.49 -17.28 29.47
CA LYS A 184 2.63 -18.74 29.66
C LYS A 184 2.68 -19.50 28.32
N ILE A 185 2.38 -18.86 27.21
CA ILE A 185 2.20 -19.48 25.90
C ILE A 185 3.32 -19.04 24.96
N LEU A 186 3.66 -17.75 25.00
CA LEU A 186 4.65 -17.15 24.13
C LEU A 186 6.01 -17.02 24.81
N PRO A 187 7.12 -17.02 24.04
CA PRO A 187 8.46 -16.78 24.56
C PRO A 187 8.57 -15.40 25.21
N TYR A 188 9.39 -15.29 26.24
CA TYR A 188 9.69 -14.03 26.89
C TYR A 188 10.23 -13.00 25.91
N GLY A 189 9.73 -11.77 26.02
CA GLY A 189 10.14 -10.63 25.19
C GLY A 189 9.31 -10.43 23.91
N ASP A 190 8.27 -11.25 23.69
CA ASP A 190 7.29 -10.97 22.67
C ASP A 190 6.37 -9.80 23.08
N LYS A 191 5.90 -8.99 22.11
CA LYS A 191 5.10 -7.80 22.39
C LYS A 191 3.87 -7.78 21.51
N LEU A 192 2.72 -7.49 22.08
CA LEU A 192 1.47 -7.30 21.37
C LEU A 192 1.51 -5.96 20.61
N LEU A 193 1.52 -6.03 19.30
CA LEU A 193 1.59 -4.88 18.40
C LEU A 193 0.21 -4.38 17.97
N GLY A 194 -0.75 -5.28 17.79
CA GLY A 194 -2.07 -4.93 17.29
C GLY A 194 -3.04 -6.09 17.27
N PHE A 195 -4.21 -5.81 16.72
CA PHE A 195 -5.32 -6.73 16.62
C PHE A 195 -5.94 -6.66 15.25
N ALA A 196 -6.63 -7.74 14.84
CA ALA A 196 -7.51 -7.74 13.68
C ALA A 196 -8.68 -8.69 13.91
N THR A 197 -9.82 -8.43 13.28
CA THR A 197 -10.92 -9.39 13.21
C THR A 197 -10.82 -10.15 11.89
N PHE A 198 -10.89 -11.46 11.95
CA PHE A 198 -10.92 -12.32 10.79
C PHE A 198 -12.21 -13.16 10.78
N SER A 199 -12.96 -13.07 9.69
CA SER A 199 -14.19 -13.87 9.50
C SER A 199 -15.21 -13.75 10.64
N GLU A 200 -15.35 -12.56 11.26
CA GLU A 200 -16.25 -12.23 12.38
C GLU A 200 -16.12 -13.13 13.63
N MET A 201 -15.59 -14.34 13.49
CA MET A 201 -15.45 -15.33 14.56
C MET A 201 -14.12 -15.27 15.30
N PHE A 202 -13.07 -14.83 14.60
CA PHE A 202 -11.71 -14.88 15.11
C PHE A 202 -11.15 -13.50 15.38
N LEU A 203 -10.64 -13.33 16.59
CA LEU A 203 -9.77 -12.23 16.95
C LEU A 203 -8.32 -12.67 16.76
N ILE A 204 -7.58 -11.90 15.99
CA ILE A 204 -6.17 -12.15 15.71
C ILE A 204 -5.34 -11.21 16.59
N PHE A 205 -4.47 -11.77 17.40
CA PHE A 205 -3.47 -11.04 18.16
C PHE A 205 -2.13 -11.08 17.44
N ILE A 206 -1.58 -9.91 17.17
CA ILE A 206 -0.36 -9.74 16.40
C ILE A 206 0.76 -9.37 17.35
N PHE A 207 1.66 -10.32 17.58
CA PHE A 207 2.86 -10.12 18.38
C PHE A 207 4.09 -9.91 17.49
N THR A 208 5.20 -9.50 18.08
CA THR A 208 6.45 -9.28 17.34
C THR A 208 7.01 -10.54 16.69
N ARG A 209 6.74 -11.74 17.25
CA ARG A 209 7.26 -13.02 16.74
C ARG A 209 6.19 -14.06 16.45
N HIS A 210 4.95 -13.79 16.83
CA HIS A 210 3.85 -14.73 16.69
C HIS A 210 2.57 -14.02 16.32
N VAL A 211 1.71 -14.76 15.66
CA VAL A 211 0.30 -14.40 15.46
C VAL A 211 -0.55 -15.46 16.13
N ILE A 212 -1.48 -15.03 16.99
CA ILE A 212 -2.39 -15.93 17.68
C ILE A 212 -3.78 -15.74 17.12
N VAL A 213 -4.37 -16.84 16.66
CA VAL A 213 -5.77 -16.93 16.27
C VAL A 213 -6.59 -17.34 17.46
N TYR A 214 -7.59 -16.54 17.79
CA TYR A 214 -8.34 -16.70 19.02
C TYR A 214 -9.84 -16.63 18.76
N THR A 215 -10.61 -17.56 19.28
CA THR A 215 -12.06 -17.44 19.30
C THR A 215 -12.46 -16.59 20.49
N ALA A 216 -12.96 -15.39 20.24
CA ALA A 216 -13.40 -14.46 21.27
C ALA A 216 -14.85 -14.06 20.98
N GLY A 217 -15.78 -14.60 21.75
CA GLY A 217 -17.18 -14.18 21.70
C GLY A 217 -17.48 -13.09 22.76
N THR A 218 -18.75 -12.91 23.07
CA THR A 218 -19.19 -11.99 24.14
C THR A 218 -18.88 -12.54 25.54
N ASN A 219 -18.92 -13.87 25.72
CA ASN A 219 -18.67 -14.53 27.00
C ASN A 219 -17.20 -14.97 27.12
N PRO A 220 -16.41 -14.43 28.07
CA PRO A 220 -15.01 -14.79 28.27
C PRO A 220 -14.77 -16.26 28.63
N ALA A 221 -15.75 -16.98 29.18
CA ALA A 221 -15.63 -18.40 29.49
C ALA A 221 -15.44 -19.28 28.23
N ASN A 222 -15.85 -18.78 27.06
CA ASN A 222 -15.74 -19.46 25.78
C ASN A 222 -14.51 -19.05 24.97
N PHE A 223 -13.64 -18.21 25.53
CA PHE A 223 -12.44 -17.76 24.87
C PHE A 223 -11.44 -18.91 24.71
N ALA A 224 -10.95 -19.15 23.50
CA ALA A 224 -10.03 -20.24 23.24
C ALA A 224 -9.00 -19.89 22.18
N ILE A 225 -7.75 -20.33 22.38
CA ILE A 225 -6.71 -20.29 21.35
C ILE A 225 -7.01 -21.38 20.33
N GLN A 226 -7.06 -20.98 19.08
CA GLN A 226 -7.23 -21.90 17.95
C GLN A 226 -5.88 -22.29 17.37
N GLN A 227 -5.00 -21.30 17.18
CA GLN A 227 -3.70 -21.53 16.56
C GLN A 227 -2.68 -20.49 17.03
N VAL A 228 -1.41 -20.91 17.12
CA VAL A 228 -0.26 -20.04 17.32
C VAL A 228 0.67 -20.20 16.13
N ILE A 229 0.89 -19.13 15.40
CA ILE A 229 1.66 -19.11 14.14
C ILE A 229 2.94 -18.34 14.36
N PRO A 230 4.13 -18.92 14.15
CA PRO A 230 5.39 -18.20 14.21
C PRO A 230 5.53 -17.28 13.00
N LEU A 231 5.47 -15.97 13.22
CA LEU A 231 5.62 -14.95 12.19
C LEU A 231 6.23 -13.69 12.79
N ASN A 232 7.35 -13.22 12.25
CA ASN A 232 8.02 -12.02 12.72
C ASN A 232 7.31 -10.75 12.22
N CYS A 233 6.23 -10.35 12.89
CA CYS A 233 5.48 -9.15 12.52
C CYS A 233 6.24 -7.89 12.90
N ILE A 234 6.07 -6.82 12.10
CA ILE A 234 6.82 -5.58 12.25
C ILE A 234 5.99 -4.41 12.77
N SER A 235 4.69 -4.40 12.51
CA SER A 235 3.83 -3.27 12.86
C SER A 235 2.40 -3.71 13.16
N GLY A 236 1.77 -3.10 14.15
CA GLY A 236 0.33 -3.24 14.41
C GLY A 236 -0.55 -2.57 13.33
N HIS A 237 0.00 -1.62 12.58
CA HIS A 237 -0.65 -1.01 11.41
C HIS A 237 -0.34 -1.75 10.11
N GLY A 238 0.54 -2.75 10.16
CA GLY A 238 0.90 -3.61 9.04
C GLY A 238 -0.07 -4.77 8.84
N VAL A 239 -1.34 -4.57 9.15
CA VAL A 239 -2.38 -5.60 9.08
C VAL A 239 -3.61 -5.02 8.40
N GLN A 240 -4.16 -5.77 7.45
CA GLN A 240 -5.34 -5.36 6.70
C GLN A 240 -6.20 -6.56 6.35
N VAL A 241 -7.49 -6.46 6.60
CA VAL A 241 -8.47 -7.43 6.12
C VAL A 241 -8.74 -7.15 4.64
N VAL A 242 -8.66 -8.18 3.81
CA VAL A 242 -8.83 -8.13 2.35
C VAL A 242 -9.83 -9.19 1.93
N GLY A 243 -11.10 -8.82 1.82
CA GLY A 243 -12.17 -9.79 1.59
C GLY A 243 -12.22 -10.88 2.65
N ASN A 244 -12.03 -12.14 2.25
CA ASN A 244 -11.98 -13.29 3.16
C ASN A 244 -10.54 -13.66 3.57
N ASP A 245 -9.60 -12.74 3.49
CA ASP A 245 -8.21 -12.95 3.82
C ASP A 245 -7.69 -11.88 4.77
N LEU A 246 -6.59 -12.14 5.44
CA LEU A 246 -5.88 -11.20 6.30
C LEU A 246 -4.44 -11.04 5.79
N ALA A 247 -4.09 -9.85 5.34
CA ALA A 247 -2.74 -9.52 4.94
C ALA A 247 -1.95 -8.95 6.13
N VAL A 248 -0.76 -9.48 6.38
CA VAL A 248 0.11 -9.08 7.50
C VAL A 248 1.53 -8.84 7.01
N THR A 249 2.13 -7.71 7.39
CA THR A 249 3.54 -7.42 7.12
C THR A 249 4.44 -8.09 8.13
N SER A 250 5.45 -8.81 7.64
CA SER A 250 6.49 -9.43 8.43
C SER A 250 7.88 -8.90 8.05
N LEU A 251 8.93 -9.35 8.76
CA LEU A 251 10.31 -9.06 8.37
C LEU A 251 10.69 -9.65 7.00
N GLU A 252 10.03 -10.73 6.62
CA GLU A 252 10.33 -11.47 5.39
C GLU A 252 9.55 -10.93 4.20
N GLY A 253 8.32 -10.43 4.44
CA GLY A 253 7.45 -9.98 3.36
C GLY A 253 6.02 -9.70 3.79
N LEU A 254 5.13 -9.67 2.81
CA LEU A 254 3.67 -9.62 2.99
C LEU A 254 3.13 -11.06 3.04
N ASN A 255 2.47 -11.39 4.11
CA ASN A 255 1.89 -12.72 4.34
C ASN A 255 0.36 -12.65 4.27
N SER A 256 -0.25 -13.68 3.68
CA SER A 256 -1.69 -13.90 3.60
C SER A 256 -2.08 -15.04 4.50
N PHE A 257 -3.17 -14.87 5.24
CA PHE A 257 -3.75 -15.88 6.12
C PHE A 257 -5.07 -16.36 5.52
N ARG A 258 -5.03 -17.36 4.66
CA ARG A 258 -6.24 -17.93 4.06
C ARG A 258 -6.90 -18.90 5.04
N ALA A 259 -8.22 -18.77 5.22
CA ALA A 259 -8.99 -19.75 5.95
C ALA A 259 -9.12 -21.03 5.14
N SER A 260 -8.60 -22.12 5.63
CA SER A 260 -8.99 -23.45 5.16
C SER A 260 -10.35 -23.81 5.76
N LEU A 261 -11.41 -23.71 4.99
CA LEU A 261 -12.78 -24.02 5.43
C LEU A 261 -12.94 -25.49 5.88
N ALA A 262 -12.07 -26.39 5.43
CA ALA A 262 -12.18 -27.82 5.74
C ALA A 262 -11.66 -28.18 7.13
N ASN A 263 -10.67 -27.47 7.67
CA ASN A 263 -9.97 -27.85 8.91
C ASN A 263 -9.96 -26.77 9.99
N GLN A 264 -10.58 -25.59 9.77
CA GLN A 264 -10.51 -24.42 10.65
C GLN A 264 -9.06 -23.99 10.97
N ASP A 265 -8.14 -24.35 10.10
CA ASP A 265 -6.73 -24.00 10.20
C ASP A 265 -6.40 -22.88 9.23
N LEU A 266 -5.52 -21.96 9.61
CA LEU A 266 -5.07 -20.88 8.76
C LEU A 266 -3.76 -21.27 8.08
N ASP A 267 -3.77 -21.27 6.77
CA ASP A 267 -2.56 -21.43 5.96
C ASP A 267 -1.93 -20.05 5.71
N VAL A 268 -0.61 -19.98 5.79
CA VAL A 268 0.16 -18.74 5.61
C VAL A 268 0.94 -18.81 4.32
N ASP A 269 0.62 -17.93 3.36
CA ASP A 269 1.32 -17.83 2.08
C ASP A 269 2.14 -16.53 2.01
N ASP A 270 3.37 -16.61 1.50
CA ASP A 270 4.23 -15.46 1.24
C ASP A 270 3.88 -14.85 -0.14
N LEU A 271 3.15 -13.75 -0.11
CA LEU A 271 2.78 -13.00 -1.30
C LEU A 271 3.97 -12.24 -1.91
N SER A 272 5.02 -11.98 -1.14
CA SER A 272 6.15 -11.13 -1.53
C SER A 272 7.34 -11.91 -2.09
N LYS A 273 7.23 -13.22 -2.28
CA LYS A 273 8.34 -14.10 -2.71
C LYS A 273 9.13 -13.58 -3.91
N TYR A 274 8.47 -12.94 -4.87
CA TYR A 274 9.12 -12.41 -6.08
C TYR A 274 9.81 -11.06 -5.89
N ILE A 275 9.49 -10.31 -4.83
CA ILE A 275 10.09 -9.01 -4.52
C ILE A 275 10.84 -9.00 -3.19
N ALA A 276 11.03 -10.17 -2.56
CA ALA A 276 11.63 -10.30 -1.24
C ALA A 276 12.95 -9.51 -1.06
N PRO A 277 13.88 -9.48 -2.01
CA PRO A 277 15.09 -8.67 -1.86
C PRO A 277 14.78 -7.18 -1.75
N LEU A 278 13.94 -6.63 -2.64
CA LEU A 278 13.55 -5.22 -2.61
C LEU A 278 12.84 -4.87 -1.29
N TYR A 279 11.87 -5.69 -0.87
CA TYR A 279 11.15 -5.50 0.38
C TYR A 279 12.08 -5.51 1.59
N ARG A 280 12.94 -6.54 1.71
CA ARG A 280 13.87 -6.69 2.84
C ARG A 280 14.87 -5.55 2.93
N ASP A 281 15.39 -5.06 1.80
CA ASP A 281 16.32 -3.94 1.78
C ASP A 281 15.65 -2.66 2.30
N GLN A 282 14.39 -2.40 1.93
CA GLN A 282 13.63 -1.27 2.43
C GLN A 282 13.34 -1.40 3.94
N ILE A 283 12.92 -2.59 4.41
CA ILE A 283 12.64 -2.83 5.83
C ILE A 283 13.91 -2.77 6.69
N LYS A 284 15.05 -3.27 6.19
CA LYS A 284 16.34 -3.19 6.89
C LYS A 284 16.84 -1.76 7.04
N ALA A 285 16.54 -0.90 6.07
CA ALA A 285 16.94 0.50 6.10
C ALA A 285 16.14 1.35 7.12
N LEU A 286 15.02 0.83 7.67
CA LEU A 286 14.23 1.53 8.68
C LEU A 286 14.90 1.46 10.06
N ALA A 287 15.03 2.60 10.71
CA ALA A 287 15.43 2.70 12.11
C ALA A 287 14.34 2.15 13.04
N ASP A 288 13.08 2.46 12.73
CA ASP A 288 11.90 1.93 13.41
C ASP A 288 10.98 1.24 12.37
N ARG A 289 10.74 -0.04 12.55
CA ARG A 289 9.91 -0.85 11.64
C ARG A 289 8.42 -0.76 11.94
N THR A 290 8.05 -0.27 13.12
CA THR A 290 6.64 -0.12 13.51
C THR A 290 5.92 0.96 12.71
N VAL A 291 6.67 1.77 11.98
CA VAL A 291 6.12 2.83 11.09
C VAL A 291 5.51 2.30 9.79
N VAL A 292 5.71 1.03 9.45
CA VAL A 292 5.12 0.42 8.25
C VAL A 292 3.61 0.30 8.41
N SER A 293 2.87 0.63 7.35
CA SER A 293 1.42 0.54 7.32
C SER A 293 0.89 -0.13 6.06
N LEU A 294 -0.22 -0.81 6.21
CA LEU A 294 -1.02 -1.33 5.11
C LEU A 294 -2.26 -0.49 4.89
N GLY A 295 -2.63 -0.34 3.62
CA GLY A 295 -3.94 0.12 3.20
C GLY A 295 -4.47 -0.77 2.08
N PHE A 296 -5.78 -0.85 1.96
CA PHE A 296 -6.44 -1.61 0.91
C PHE A 296 -7.42 -0.72 0.18
N SER A 297 -7.39 -0.74 -1.14
CA SER A 297 -8.40 -0.10 -1.96
C SER A 297 -9.38 -1.14 -2.47
N HIS A 298 -10.63 -1.05 -2.02
CA HIS A 298 -11.71 -1.92 -2.48
C HIS A 298 -12.05 -1.67 -3.95
N ARG A 299 -11.89 -0.43 -4.41
CA ARG A 299 -12.16 -0.06 -5.80
C ARG A 299 -11.17 -0.68 -6.79
N LEU A 300 -9.90 -0.76 -6.42
CA LEU A 300 -8.82 -1.22 -7.30
C LEU A 300 -8.36 -2.63 -6.97
N ASN A 301 -8.83 -3.24 -5.89
CA ASN A 301 -8.33 -4.50 -5.33
C ASN A 301 -6.81 -4.50 -5.13
N HIS A 302 -6.27 -3.37 -4.63
CA HIS A 302 -4.86 -3.19 -4.38
C HIS A 302 -4.54 -3.08 -2.90
N ILE A 303 -3.52 -3.81 -2.46
CA ILE A 303 -2.90 -3.64 -1.15
C ILE A 303 -1.70 -2.72 -1.32
N TYR A 304 -1.63 -1.67 -0.52
CA TYR A 304 -0.53 -0.71 -0.47
C TYR A 304 0.29 -0.93 0.79
N ILE A 305 1.59 -1.16 0.64
CA ILE A 305 2.54 -1.25 1.76
C ILE A 305 3.32 0.06 1.80
N CYS A 306 3.00 0.93 2.75
CA CYS A 306 3.72 2.18 2.96
C CYS A 306 4.94 1.95 3.83
N ILE A 307 6.11 2.21 3.30
CA ILE A 307 7.41 2.07 3.98
C ILE A 307 8.06 3.47 4.05
N PRO A 308 7.84 4.22 5.14
CA PRO A 308 8.37 5.58 5.31
C PRO A 308 9.84 5.54 5.74
N GLY A 309 10.73 5.23 4.80
CA GLY A 309 12.18 5.27 4.97
C GLY A 309 12.81 6.48 4.31
N ASN A 310 14.10 6.44 4.04
CA ASN A 310 14.79 7.52 3.32
C ASN A 310 14.23 7.76 1.91
N THR A 311 13.76 6.71 1.27
CA THR A 311 13.20 6.75 -0.09
C THR A 311 11.69 6.87 -0.13
N HIS A 312 10.99 6.69 0.98
CA HIS A 312 9.52 6.67 1.04
C HIS A 312 8.90 5.89 -0.12
N ILE A 313 8.85 4.58 0.02
CA ILE A 313 8.33 3.71 -1.03
C ILE A 313 6.96 3.14 -0.65
N ILE A 314 6.06 3.07 -1.62
CA ILE A 314 4.83 2.31 -1.53
C ILE A 314 4.92 1.12 -2.48
N LEU A 315 4.89 -0.08 -1.94
CA LEU A 315 4.80 -1.30 -2.74
C LEU A 315 3.34 -1.64 -2.97
N VAL A 316 2.98 -1.92 -4.21
CA VAL A 316 1.59 -2.16 -4.62
C VAL A 316 1.41 -3.61 -5.03
N TYR A 317 0.53 -4.32 -4.31
CA TYR A 317 0.14 -5.69 -4.62
C TYR A 317 -1.29 -5.70 -5.18
N SER A 318 -1.51 -6.33 -6.30
CA SER A 318 -2.85 -6.53 -6.87
C SER A 318 -3.40 -7.89 -6.47
N VAL A 319 -4.57 -7.89 -5.85
CA VAL A 319 -5.28 -9.12 -5.48
C VAL A 319 -5.77 -9.85 -6.74
N ASP A 320 -6.19 -9.12 -7.78
CA ASP A 320 -6.68 -9.69 -9.04
C ASP A 320 -5.58 -10.39 -9.85
N ILE A 321 -4.36 -9.83 -9.83
CA ILE A 321 -3.21 -10.38 -10.55
C ILE A 321 -2.40 -11.33 -9.67
N GLN A 322 -2.64 -11.31 -8.35
CA GLN A 322 -1.92 -12.08 -7.33
C GLN A 322 -0.39 -11.84 -7.38
N ASN A 323 0.01 -10.61 -7.63
CA ASN A 323 1.43 -10.24 -7.71
C ASN A 323 1.65 -8.76 -7.38
N PHE A 324 2.91 -8.42 -7.06
CA PHE A 324 3.33 -7.03 -6.95
C PHE A 324 3.41 -6.39 -8.33
N ILE A 325 2.71 -5.28 -8.48
CA ILE A 325 2.51 -4.59 -9.76
C ILE A 325 3.23 -3.26 -9.86
N GLY A 326 3.75 -2.73 -8.76
CA GLY A 326 4.46 -1.45 -8.78
C GLY A 326 5.19 -1.12 -7.48
N ALA A 327 6.16 -0.21 -7.60
CA ALA A 327 6.88 0.43 -6.52
C ALA A 327 6.80 1.95 -6.73
N TRP A 328 6.05 2.66 -5.88
CA TRP A 328 5.77 4.08 -6.04
C TRP A 328 6.66 4.90 -5.11
N THR A 329 7.24 5.94 -5.64
CA THR A 329 8.15 6.86 -4.95
C THR A 329 7.81 8.30 -5.36
N GLY A 330 8.49 9.28 -4.77
CA GLY A 330 8.37 10.69 -5.16
C GLY A 330 7.63 11.55 -4.13
N TYR A 331 6.93 10.93 -3.18
CA TYR A 331 6.26 11.65 -2.09
C TYR A 331 6.38 10.89 -0.78
N LYS A 332 6.24 11.60 0.32
CA LYS A 332 6.31 11.02 1.66
C LYS A 332 4.96 10.39 2.03
N CYS A 333 4.99 9.15 2.49
CA CYS A 333 3.82 8.42 2.95
C CYS A 333 4.12 7.82 4.32
N TYR A 334 3.42 8.29 5.37
CA TYR A 334 3.53 7.76 6.73
C TYR A 334 2.31 6.94 7.13
N SER A 335 1.17 7.20 6.52
CA SER A 335 -0.08 6.50 6.79
C SER A 335 -0.95 6.47 5.54
N ILE A 336 -1.87 5.53 5.47
CA ILE A 336 -2.79 5.38 4.36
C ILE A 336 -4.16 4.95 4.89
N CYS A 337 -5.22 5.49 4.30
CA CYS A 337 -6.60 5.19 4.65
C CYS A 337 -7.48 5.26 3.42
N GLU A 338 -8.39 4.30 3.24
CA GLU A 338 -9.47 4.40 2.26
C GLU A 338 -10.69 5.02 2.93
N ARG A 339 -11.25 6.03 2.30
CA ARG A 339 -12.51 6.66 2.72
C ARG A 339 -13.71 5.83 2.30
N VAL A 340 -14.87 6.15 2.90
CA VAL A 340 -16.14 5.50 2.55
C VAL A 340 -16.52 5.69 1.08
N ASP A 341 -16.11 6.79 0.46
CA ASP A 341 -16.33 7.06 -0.97
C ASP A 341 -15.35 6.33 -1.91
N GLY A 342 -14.43 5.52 -1.36
CA GLY A 342 -13.39 4.81 -2.11
C GLY A 342 -12.16 5.66 -2.44
N THR A 343 -12.10 6.91 -1.97
CA THR A 343 -10.93 7.77 -2.12
C THR A 343 -9.82 7.32 -1.18
N MET A 344 -8.60 7.17 -1.69
CA MET A 344 -7.44 6.85 -0.88
C MET A 344 -6.76 8.12 -0.38
N LEU A 345 -6.57 8.23 0.93
CA LEU A 345 -5.81 9.29 1.57
C LEU A 345 -4.46 8.78 2.05
N ILE A 346 -3.42 9.60 1.92
CA ILE A 346 -2.08 9.35 2.47
C ILE A 346 -1.64 10.51 3.35
N GLY A 347 -1.03 10.17 4.47
CA GLY A 347 -0.40 11.14 5.38
C GLY A 347 1.01 11.43 4.96
N GLY A 348 1.29 12.69 4.62
CA GLY A 348 2.61 13.21 4.32
C GLY A 348 3.18 14.10 5.42
N ASP A 349 4.23 14.85 5.10
CA ASP A 349 4.75 15.93 5.95
C ASP A 349 3.93 17.18 5.70
N GLY A 350 3.26 17.67 6.73
CA GLY A 350 2.48 18.91 6.69
C GLY A 350 1.18 18.86 5.91
N TYR A 351 0.91 17.77 5.20
CA TYR A 351 -0.31 17.62 4.40
C TYR A 351 -0.85 16.19 4.43
N VAL A 352 -2.14 16.08 4.26
CA VAL A 352 -2.80 14.88 3.77
C VAL A 352 -2.97 15.02 2.28
N TYR A 353 -2.79 13.93 1.53
CA TYR A 353 -2.94 13.92 0.08
C TYR A 353 -4.00 12.92 -0.34
N THR A 354 -4.71 13.25 -1.42
CA THR A 354 -5.60 12.36 -2.15
C THR A 354 -4.80 11.65 -3.21
N MET A 355 -4.83 10.31 -3.23
CA MET A 355 -4.18 9.48 -4.26
C MET A 355 -4.98 9.41 -5.55
N ASN A 356 -4.29 9.03 -6.62
CA ASN A 356 -4.86 8.80 -7.95
C ASN A 356 -5.57 10.02 -8.54
N THR A 357 -5.04 11.21 -8.27
CA THR A 357 -5.59 12.49 -8.72
C THR A 357 -4.60 13.22 -9.61
N GLY A 358 -5.02 13.53 -10.85
CA GLY A 358 -4.15 14.22 -11.80
C GLY A 358 -2.94 13.39 -12.28
N TYR A 359 -1.98 14.05 -12.89
CA TYR A 359 -0.82 13.43 -13.54
C TYR A 359 0.53 13.99 -13.05
N ASN A 360 0.54 14.54 -11.84
CA ASN A 360 1.74 14.99 -11.13
C ASN A 360 1.59 14.79 -9.62
N ASP A 361 2.69 14.84 -8.90
CA ASP A 361 2.71 14.75 -7.45
C ASP A 361 2.75 16.14 -6.84
N ASP A 362 1.58 16.77 -6.67
CA ASP A 362 1.45 18.13 -6.13
C ASP A 362 2.41 19.13 -6.85
N GLY A 363 2.38 19.12 -8.19
CA GLY A 363 3.24 19.97 -9.02
C GLY A 363 4.64 19.39 -9.30
N VAL A 364 4.97 18.21 -8.78
CA VAL A 364 6.22 17.52 -9.06
C VAL A 364 6.01 16.44 -10.12
N LYS A 365 6.99 16.26 -11.00
CA LYS A 365 6.93 15.22 -12.04
C LYS A 365 6.93 13.83 -11.44
N ILE A 366 6.18 12.90 -12.03
CA ILE A 366 6.22 11.48 -11.73
C ILE A 366 7.30 10.83 -12.59
N VAL A 367 8.32 10.26 -11.95
CA VAL A 367 9.39 9.52 -12.66
C VAL A 367 8.92 8.09 -12.87
N PHE A 368 8.35 7.82 -14.04
CA PHE A 368 7.93 6.48 -14.44
C PHE A 368 9.11 5.68 -14.98
N GLN A 369 9.21 4.41 -14.61
CA GLN A 369 10.23 3.48 -15.09
C GLN A 369 9.65 2.08 -15.22
N TRP A 370 9.87 1.45 -16.37
CA TRP A 370 9.55 0.05 -16.61
C TRP A 370 10.76 -0.69 -17.16
N ASP A 371 11.31 -1.55 -16.32
CA ASP A 371 12.44 -2.42 -16.68
C ASP A 371 11.94 -3.79 -17.08
N LEU A 372 12.24 -4.18 -18.30
CA LEU A 372 12.06 -5.54 -18.76
C LEU A 372 13.32 -6.39 -18.45
N PRO A 373 13.15 -7.69 -18.21
CA PRO A 373 14.29 -8.59 -18.12
C PRO A 373 14.98 -8.73 -19.47
N PHE A 374 16.08 -9.47 -19.53
CA PHE A 374 16.72 -9.82 -20.79
C PHE A 374 15.83 -10.80 -21.58
N LEU A 375 15.45 -10.41 -22.80
CA LEU A 375 14.56 -11.15 -23.68
C LEU A 375 15.38 -11.95 -24.70
N TYR A 376 15.21 -13.27 -24.72
CA TYR A 376 15.88 -14.21 -25.63
C TYR A 376 15.27 -14.24 -27.03
N ALA A 377 14.09 -13.69 -27.21
CA ALA A 377 13.35 -13.71 -28.47
C ALA A 377 13.28 -15.12 -29.08
N LYS A 378 12.81 -16.10 -28.31
CA LYS A 378 12.61 -17.54 -28.63
C LYS A 378 13.85 -18.40 -28.85
N ASP A 379 15.02 -17.81 -29.10
CA ASP A 379 16.25 -18.58 -29.37
C ASP A 379 17.44 -18.03 -28.58
N PRO A 380 17.84 -18.67 -27.47
CA PRO A 380 18.91 -18.18 -26.63
C PRO A 380 20.32 -18.38 -27.24
N ASN A 381 20.46 -19.23 -28.25
CA ASN A 381 21.76 -19.67 -28.75
C ASN A 381 22.29 -18.87 -29.97
N HIS A 382 21.36 -18.18 -30.68
CA HIS A 382 21.74 -17.45 -31.88
C HIS A 382 21.80 -15.94 -31.65
N ASN A 383 22.78 -15.31 -32.27
CA ASN A 383 22.84 -13.87 -32.35
C ASN A 383 21.70 -13.30 -33.19
N LYS A 384 21.16 -12.20 -32.75
CA LYS A 384 20.05 -11.48 -33.38
C LYS A 384 20.46 -10.05 -33.67
N ALA A 385 20.16 -9.59 -34.88
CA ALA A 385 20.15 -8.17 -35.16
C ALA A 385 18.76 -7.63 -34.79
N PHE A 386 18.66 -6.94 -33.69
CA PHE A 386 17.45 -6.23 -33.29
C PHE A 386 17.31 -4.99 -34.16
N ARG A 387 16.16 -4.82 -34.78
CA ARG A 387 15.99 -3.79 -35.82
C ARG A 387 14.99 -2.75 -35.47
N GLN A 388 13.92 -3.13 -34.77
CA GLN A 388 12.78 -2.26 -34.64
C GLN A 388 12.00 -2.56 -33.36
N LEU A 389 11.62 -1.51 -32.67
CA LEU A 389 10.68 -1.53 -31.57
C LEU A 389 9.40 -0.86 -32.02
N GLU A 390 8.28 -1.55 -31.94
CA GLU A 390 6.95 -1.03 -32.25
C GLU A 390 6.09 -1.12 -30.98
N GLY A 391 5.15 -0.23 -30.82
CA GLY A 391 4.22 -0.30 -29.69
C GLY A 391 3.05 0.63 -29.86
N LEU A 392 2.02 0.37 -29.10
CA LEU A 392 0.89 1.25 -28.94
C LEU A 392 1.03 1.99 -27.63
N CYS A 393 0.87 3.30 -27.65
CA CYS A 393 0.87 4.13 -26.47
C CYS A 393 -0.41 4.99 -26.45
N ARG A 394 -1.11 4.94 -25.32
CA ARG A 394 -2.13 5.93 -24.97
C ARG A 394 -1.49 6.91 -24.02
N TYR A 395 -1.74 8.19 -24.19
CA TYR A 395 -1.08 9.21 -23.38
C TYR A 395 -1.93 10.46 -23.19
N VAL A 396 -1.61 11.17 -22.11
CA VAL A 396 -2.13 12.50 -21.80
C VAL A 396 -0.95 13.45 -21.64
N GLY A 397 -1.10 14.69 -22.05
CA GLY A 397 -0.01 15.67 -22.04
C GLY A 397 1.00 15.44 -23.16
N ASN A 398 2.25 15.82 -22.94
CA ASN A 398 3.34 15.71 -23.91
C ASN A 398 4.46 14.81 -23.41
N PRO A 399 4.24 13.49 -23.17
CA PRO A 399 5.27 12.64 -22.61
C PRO A 399 6.45 12.48 -23.56
N LEU A 400 7.64 12.35 -22.97
CA LEU A 400 8.87 11.97 -23.65
C LEU A 400 9.23 10.55 -23.24
N LEU A 401 8.92 9.58 -24.10
CA LEU A 401 9.33 8.19 -23.87
C LEU A 401 10.80 8.04 -24.19
N THR A 402 11.56 7.63 -23.19
CA THR A 402 12.97 7.27 -23.33
C THR A 402 13.10 5.75 -23.25
N PHE A 403 13.73 5.15 -24.25
CA PHE A 403 14.01 3.72 -24.33
C PHE A 403 15.52 3.52 -24.19
N ASP A 404 15.94 3.07 -23.01
CA ASP A 404 17.30 2.58 -22.79
C ASP A 404 17.34 1.09 -23.09
N TYR A 405 18.36 0.64 -23.80
CA TYR A 405 18.49 -0.77 -24.14
C TYR A 405 19.95 -1.24 -24.07
N SER A 406 20.11 -2.50 -23.70
CA SER A 406 21.41 -3.16 -23.58
C SER A 406 21.34 -4.58 -24.09
N TYR A 407 22.47 -5.06 -24.58
CA TYR A 407 22.62 -6.43 -25.07
C TYR A 407 23.45 -7.25 -24.09
N ALA A 408 23.13 -8.55 -23.95
CA ALA A 408 23.94 -9.51 -23.22
C ALA A 408 24.59 -10.51 -24.18
N GLU A 409 25.76 -10.99 -23.77
CA GLU A 409 26.57 -12.02 -24.45
C GLU A 409 27.07 -11.65 -25.86
N ASP A 410 27.37 -10.38 -26.11
CA ASP A 410 28.07 -9.99 -27.34
C ASP A 410 29.24 -9.06 -27.10
N VAL A 411 30.11 -8.99 -28.08
CA VAL A 411 31.43 -8.34 -28.08
C VAL A 411 31.34 -6.81 -27.95
N ILE A 412 30.17 -6.24 -28.06
CA ILE A 412 29.89 -4.80 -27.90
C ILE A 412 28.92 -4.60 -26.74
N SER A 413 29.40 -4.81 -25.52
CA SER A 413 28.72 -4.39 -24.30
C SER A 413 28.92 -2.89 -24.05
N GLY A 414 28.43 -2.05 -24.94
CA GLY A 414 28.35 -0.61 -24.76
C GLY A 414 26.94 -0.20 -24.41
N ALA A 415 26.77 0.70 -23.45
CA ALA A 415 25.50 1.40 -23.31
C ALA A 415 25.19 2.10 -24.63
N MET A 416 24.07 1.71 -25.25
CA MET A 416 23.64 2.33 -26.48
C MET A 416 23.02 3.70 -26.18
N SER A 417 23.10 4.62 -27.12
CA SER A 417 22.40 5.91 -26.98
C SER A 417 20.90 5.66 -26.82
N PRO A 418 20.25 6.25 -25.81
CA PRO A 418 18.83 6.07 -25.61
C PRO A 418 18.03 6.58 -26.80
N LEU A 419 16.96 5.86 -27.13
CA LEU A 419 15.99 6.33 -28.12
C LEU A 419 14.98 7.21 -27.41
N GLN A 420 14.69 8.37 -27.97
CA GLN A 420 13.70 9.28 -27.43
C GLN A 420 12.56 9.48 -28.44
N LEU A 421 11.35 9.37 -27.93
CA LEU A 421 10.13 9.57 -28.70
C LEU A 421 9.28 10.62 -27.99
N GLN A 422 9.22 11.82 -28.59
CA GLN A 422 8.32 12.86 -28.15
C GLN A 422 6.92 12.57 -28.68
N LEU A 423 5.96 12.41 -27.76
CA LEU A 423 4.56 12.29 -28.07
C LEU A 423 3.92 13.66 -27.79
N ALA A 424 3.61 14.40 -28.87
CA ALA A 424 2.95 15.68 -28.73
C ALA A 424 1.43 15.48 -28.65
N GLN A 425 0.80 16.09 -27.67
CA GLN A 425 -0.66 16.18 -27.63
C GLN A 425 -1.09 17.03 -28.82
N GLN A 426 -1.92 16.48 -29.70
CA GLN A 426 -2.66 17.30 -30.64
C GLN A 426 -3.59 18.17 -29.80
N ALA A 427 -3.63 19.47 -30.13
CA ALA A 427 -4.57 20.37 -29.49
C ALA A 427 -5.98 19.88 -29.81
N GLY A 428 -6.64 19.31 -28.81
CA GLY A 428 -8.07 19.03 -28.93
C GLY A 428 -8.83 20.33 -29.05
N THR A 429 -9.82 20.36 -29.88
CA THR A 429 -10.64 21.54 -30.09
C THR A 429 -11.84 21.51 -29.15
N TYR A 430 -12.14 22.64 -28.53
CA TYR A 430 -13.35 22.76 -27.69
C TYR A 430 -14.60 22.73 -28.58
N TRP A 431 -15.73 22.27 -27.98
CA TRP A 431 -17.02 22.13 -28.67
C TRP A 431 -17.47 23.37 -29.46
N ASP A 432 -17.04 24.54 -29.01
CA ASP A 432 -17.42 25.85 -29.58
C ASP A 432 -16.40 26.37 -30.62
N GLU A 433 -15.24 25.72 -30.76
CA GLU A 433 -14.13 26.19 -31.59
C GLU A 433 -13.76 25.22 -32.70
N GLY A 434 -14.25 23.97 -32.66
CA GLY A 434 -13.89 22.92 -33.61
C GLY A 434 -14.84 22.75 -34.77
N LEU A 435 -14.29 22.47 -35.95
CA LEU A 435 -15.04 22.03 -37.11
C LEU A 435 -15.37 20.55 -37.00
N TRP A 436 -16.62 20.16 -37.21
CA TRP A 436 -17.15 18.81 -37.04
C TRP A 436 -16.38 17.72 -37.81
N ASP A 437 -15.82 18.07 -38.94
CA ASP A 437 -15.12 17.14 -39.84
C ASP A 437 -13.60 17.12 -39.67
N GLU A 438 -13.03 18.04 -38.84
CA GLU A 438 -11.58 18.23 -38.73
C GLU A 438 -11.06 18.17 -37.28
N SER A 439 -11.95 18.14 -36.29
CA SER A 439 -11.59 18.26 -34.87
C SER A 439 -11.65 16.92 -34.13
N ASP A 440 -10.59 16.60 -33.41
CA ASP A 440 -10.56 15.50 -32.47
C ASP A 440 -11.31 15.89 -31.18
N TRP A 441 -12.51 15.31 -30.98
CA TRP A 441 -13.41 15.61 -29.86
C TRP A 441 -13.11 14.85 -28.59
N ASP A 442 -12.21 13.87 -28.60
CA ASP A 442 -11.88 13.02 -27.47
C ASP A 442 -10.49 13.38 -26.93
N ILE A 443 -10.48 14.20 -25.85
CA ILE A 443 -9.25 14.71 -25.23
C ILE A 443 -8.67 13.73 -24.19
N GLU A 444 -9.40 12.70 -23.78
CA GLU A 444 -8.98 11.76 -22.74
C GLU A 444 -8.12 10.59 -23.26
N GLY A 445 -7.04 10.87 -23.89
CA GLY A 445 -6.03 9.85 -24.19
C GLY A 445 -5.85 9.58 -25.69
N ILE A 446 -4.88 10.28 -26.25
CA ILE A 446 -4.46 10.06 -27.63
C ILE A 446 -3.81 8.69 -27.75
N THR A 447 -4.26 7.88 -28.69
CA THR A 447 -3.66 6.57 -29.00
C THR A 447 -2.74 6.70 -30.20
N ARG A 448 -1.47 6.35 -30.04
CA ARG A 448 -0.47 6.42 -31.09
C ARG A 448 0.30 5.13 -31.26
N LEU A 449 0.37 4.64 -32.49
CA LEU A 449 1.32 3.62 -32.90
C LEU A 449 2.68 4.27 -33.09
N PHE A 450 3.72 3.75 -32.44
CA PHE A 450 5.08 4.23 -32.64
C PHE A 450 5.99 3.12 -33.16
N THR A 451 7.00 3.54 -33.87
CA THR A 451 8.04 2.67 -34.43
C THR A 451 9.38 3.35 -34.26
N SER A 452 10.34 2.67 -33.68
CA SER A 452 11.70 3.17 -33.51
C SER A 452 12.73 2.14 -33.94
N GLY A 453 13.78 2.59 -34.62
CA GLY A 453 14.89 1.73 -35.06
C GLY A 453 15.80 1.39 -33.88
N LEU A 454 16.12 0.11 -33.72
CA LEU A 454 17.13 -0.37 -32.77
C LEU A 454 18.44 -0.61 -33.50
N LEU A 455 19.55 -0.24 -32.88
CA LEU A 455 20.89 -0.48 -33.41
C LEU A 455 21.59 -1.49 -32.49
N GLY A 456 22.04 -2.60 -33.06
CA GLY A 456 22.90 -3.54 -32.34
C GLY A 456 22.55 -5.00 -32.57
N ARG A 457 23.39 -5.85 -31.96
CA ARG A 457 23.33 -7.30 -32.07
C ARG A 457 23.59 -7.92 -30.70
N GLY A 458 22.96 -9.05 -30.45
CA GLY A 458 23.17 -9.81 -29.23
C GLY A 458 22.28 -11.05 -29.19
N LYS A 459 22.53 -11.91 -28.26
CA LYS A 459 21.64 -13.06 -28.01
C LYS A 459 20.36 -12.64 -27.30
N GLN A 460 20.47 -11.60 -26.49
CA GLN A 460 19.41 -11.07 -25.66
C GLN A 460 19.40 -9.54 -25.66
N ILE A 461 18.26 -8.95 -25.40
CA ILE A 461 18.07 -7.50 -25.22
C ILE A 461 17.29 -7.23 -23.93
N ALA A 462 17.74 -6.27 -23.17
CA ALA A 462 16.96 -5.68 -22.08
C ALA A 462 16.52 -4.28 -22.46
N LEU A 463 15.31 -3.92 -22.08
CA LEU A 463 14.70 -2.62 -22.32
C LEU A 463 14.32 -1.97 -20.99
N THR A 464 14.60 -0.68 -20.86
CA THR A 464 14.06 0.20 -19.84
C THR A 464 13.28 1.30 -20.53
N ILE A 465 12.04 1.48 -20.14
CA ILE A 465 11.16 2.53 -20.68
C ILE A 465 10.89 3.51 -19.55
N SER A 466 11.13 4.79 -19.82
CA SER A 466 10.92 5.84 -18.82
C SER A 466 10.18 7.04 -19.40
N ASN A 467 9.47 7.75 -18.52
CA ASN A 467 8.85 9.05 -18.77
C ASN A 467 9.01 9.92 -17.53
N GLU A 468 9.48 11.13 -17.71
CA GLU A 468 9.73 12.07 -16.60
C GLU A 468 9.09 13.44 -16.85
N VAL A 469 8.17 13.55 -17.77
CA VAL A 469 7.55 14.84 -18.12
C VAL A 469 6.46 15.19 -17.13
N LEU A 470 6.48 16.42 -16.66
CA LEU A 470 5.47 16.94 -15.73
C LEU A 470 4.08 16.92 -16.37
N SER A 471 3.07 16.55 -15.58
CA SER A 471 1.66 16.51 -15.98
C SER A 471 1.39 15.67 -17.23
N SER A 472 2.13 14.57 -17.39
CA SER A 472 1.93 13.58 -18.44
C SER A 472 1.64 12.21 -17.86
N ASN A 473 0.86 11.42 -18.58
CA ASN A 473 0.58 10.03 -18.24
C ASN A 473 0.70 9.16 -19.49
N ILE A 474 1.08 7.93 -19.30
CA ILE A 474 1.24 6.95 -20.38
C ILE A 474 0.63 5.60 -20.01
N GLU A 475 0.05 4.96 -21.01
CA GLU A 475 -0.44 3.59 -20.97
C GLU A 475 0.10 2.84 -22.19
N ILE A 476 0.79 1.73 -21.98
CA ILE A 476 1.40 0.93 -23.05
C ILE A 476 0.71 -0.44 -23.10
N PRO A 477 -0.27 -0.62 -24.01
CA PRO A 477 -0.98 -1.88 -24.16
C PRO A 477 -0.13 -3.01 -24.69
N TYR A 478 0.79 -2.73 -25.60
CA TYR A 478 1.72 -3.73 -26.13
C TYR A 478 3.01 -3.12 -26.66
N LEU A 479 4.05 -3.95 -26.66
CA LEU A 479 5.34 -3.73 -27.32
C LEU A 479 5.66 -4.91 -28.20
N LEU A 480 6.16 -4.64 -29.41
CA LEU A 480 6.62 -5.63 -30.35
C LEU A 480 8.08 -5.38 -30.71
N LEU A 481 8.91 -6.39 -30.52
CA LEU A 481 10.33 -6.34 -30.84
C LEU A 481 10.58 -7.13 -32.12
N ARG A 482 11.02 -6.44 -33.18
CA ARG A 482 11.40 -7.09 -34.44
C ARG A 482 12.90 -7.33 -34.50
N TYR A 483 13.28 -8.55 -34.86
CA TYR A 483 14.67 -8.96 -34.99
C TYR A 483 14.88 -9.87 -36.21
N LYS A 484 16.13 -9.96 -36.66
CA LYS A 484 16.58 -10.92 -37.67
C LYS A 484 17.59 -11.85 -37.04
N LEU A 485 17.39 -13.18 -37.19
CA LEU A 485 18.40 -14.16 -36.82
C LEU A 485 19.63 -13.99 -37.73
N GLU A 486 20.80 -13.88 -37.13
CA GLU A 486 22.06 -13.86 -37.85
C GLU A 486 22.49 -15.30 -38.09
N GLY A 487 22.61 -15.63 -39.35
CA GLY A 487 22.56 -16.96 -39.86
C GLY A 487 23.60 -17.93 -39.41
N ILE A 488 23.16 -19.14 -39.25
CA ILE A 488 23.88 -20.32 -39.70
C ILE A 488 24.05 -20.17 -41.22
N LYS A 489 25.25 -19.82 -41.69
CA LYS A 489 25.58 -20.12 -43.09
C LYS A 489 25.51 -21.63 -43.19
N ALA A 490 24.48 -22.16 -43.86
CA ALA A 490 24.48 -23.52 -44.28
C ALA A 490 25.81 -23.76 -45.07
N ARG A 491 26.65 -24.60 -44.50
CA ARG A 491 27.81 -25.13 -45.23
C ARG A 491 27.31 -26.12 -46.27
#